data_26a422932ca1790bfc9f4a3d13ae9b37
#
_entry.id   26a422932ca1790bfc9f4a3d13ae9b37
#
_cell.length_a   1.000
_cell.length_b   1.000
_cell.length_c   1.000
_cell.angle_alpha   90.00
_cell.angle_beta   90.00
_cell.angle_gamma   90.00
#
_symmetry.space_group_name_H-M   'P 1'
#
loop_
_entity.id
_entity.type
_entity.pdbx_description
1 polymer ?
#
loop_
_entity_poly.entity_id
_entity_poly.type
_entity_poly.pdbx_seq_one_letter_code
_entity_poly.pdbx_strand_id
1 'polypeptide(L)'
;MDTSRLFDVASFGARSHAPETSTQAFQKAIDACAESGGGTVFVPPGEYVIGRVLLRSNVTFHLAAGALVKPSREKRDYPPIPNLPDSNYRAELLDNALNSRYAILYALNAVNVTVCGRGCIDGDDRAFWTEKNTGTYDEWNMIAQWFYYAPNAFRPVTLMFERCKNIVVRDVELVRASCYSGWFAGCTRLQFENVTVKNDHAGPNTDGFHFSSCRNVTITGCDFTCGDDCIAIDPNYGGIAENYTVSGCRFDTSVNAFRIYTGLDPGLPHEMPRGEVRNVVASTCIVANASGVFNVTAENGEIHHLMFSDFCIQMAYRGSAFFFIALERGRINRITLSRMLIGTDGVGTIVSREKGAVRGIVLDGLDYVVSPRTKLYGNGAPPVLDSWGWHNFAPYNLYVRGAEGVVIRDTKIVWTEGDLADLDKIPDGSPDWPAIECRDVNGLVLDNVICSAHGENHPDVLLVNVKSPEVASCRRVDGERATVEERHG
;
A
#
# COMPACT_ATOMS: atom_id res chain seq x y z
N MET A 1 12.37 23.31 -28.48
CA MET A 1 12.27 21.84 -28.65
C MET A 1 12.58 21.56 -30.11
N ASP A 2 13.46 20.64 -30.36
CA ASP A 2 13.69 20.16 -31.74
C ASP A 2 12.45 19.37 -32.18
N THR A 3 11.66 19.95 -33.08
CA THR A 3 10.40 19.36 -33.56
C THR A 3 10.62 18.17 -34.50
N SER A 4 11.86 17.88 -34.86
CA SER A 4 12.23 16.80 -35.81
C SER A 4 11.97 15.39 -35.23
N ARG A 5 11.67 15.28 -33.92
CA ARG A 5 11.40 14.01 -33.22
C ARG A 5 10.05 13.99 -32.44
N LEU A 6 9.06 14.71 -32.98
CA LEU A 6 7.71 14.72 -32.49
C LEU A 6 6.81 13.82 -33.34
N PHE A 7 6.22 12.81 -32.76
CA PHE A 7 5.35 11.84 -33.41
C PHE A 7 3.92 12.02 -32.90
N ASP A 8 3.13 12.85 -33.55
CA ASP A 8 1.75 13.12 -33.19
C ASP A 8 0.87 11.93 -33.60
N VAL A 9 0.20 11.31 -32.66
CA VAL A 9 -0.67 10.15 -32.90
C VAL A 9 -1.76 10.44 -33.94
N ALA A 10 -2.25 11.67 -34.02
CA ALA A 10 -3.21 12.08 -35.04
C ALA A 10 -2.64 11.97 -36.48
N SER A 11 -1.36 12.24 -36.65
CA SER A 11 -0.66 12.06 -37.94
C SER A 11 -0.53 10.60 -38.37
N PHE A 12 -0.67 9.66 -37.41
CA PHE A 12 -0.68 8.22 -37.65
C PHE A 12 -2.11 7.64 -37.73
N GLY A 13 -3.13 8.50 -37.70
CA GLY A 13 -4.53 8.13 -37.91
C GLY A 13 -5.36 8.01 -36.65
N ALA A 14 -4.86 8.41 -35.47
CA ALA A 14 -5.67 8.52 -34.27
C ALA A 14 -6.74 9.61 -34.46
N ARG A 15 -7.97 9.28 -34.06
CA ARG A 15 -9.11 10.19 -34.16
C ARG A 15 -9.75 10.36 -32.81
N SER A 16 -9.85 11.60 -32.37
CA SER A 16 -10.56 11.95 -31.14
C SER A 16 -12.07 11.69 -31.31
N HIS A 17 -12.71 11.17 -30.26
CA HIS A 17 -14.13 10.87 -30.19
C HIS A 17 -14.64 9.92 -31.31
N ALA A 18 -13.76 9.11 -31.86
CA ALA A 18 -14.14 8.12 -32.87
C ALA A 18 -14.74 6.87 -32.21
N PRO A 19 -15.70 6.19 -32.87
CA PRO A 19 -16.24 4.93 -32.36
C PRO A 19 -15.23 3.76 -32.46
N GLU A 20 -14.27 3.86 -33.37
CA GLU A 20 -13.20 2.88 -33.53
C GLU A 20 -12.04 3.17 -32.59
N THR A 21 -11.32 2.12 -32.17
CA THR A 21 -10.13 2.29 -31.33
C THR A 21 -8.98 2.92 -32.10
N SER A 22 -8.22 3.77 -31.44
CA SER A 22 -7.01 4.38 -31.98
C SER A 22 -5.74 3.57 -31.68
N THR A 23 -5.86 2.32 -31.22
CA THR A 23 -4.74 1.45 -30.78
C THR A 23 -3.64 1.34 -31.82
N GLN A 24 -4.00 1.06 -33.07
CA GLN A 24 -3.00 0.91 -34.14
C GLN A 24 -2.27 2.22 -34.47
N ALA A 25 -2.96 3.36 -34.41
CA ALA A 25 -2.37 4.66 -34.67
C ALA A 25 -1.36 5.02 -33.58
N PHE A 26 -1.71 4.79 -32.32
CA PHE A 26 -0.80 4.97 -31.18
C PHE A 26 0.42 4.06 -31.31
N GLN A 27 0.22 2.78 -31.62
CA GLN A 27 1.34 1.84 -31.77
C GLN A 27 2.27 2.23 -32.92
N LYS A 28 1.73 2.63 -34.08
CA LYS A 28 2.54 3.11 -35.20
C LYS A 28 3.38 4.34 -34.84
N ALA A 29 2.82 5.30 -34.12
CA ALA A 29 3.55 6.47 -33.65
C ALA A 29 4.71 6.10 -32.71
N ILE A 30 4.45 5.16 -31.78
CA ILE A 30 5.45 4.66 -30.82
C ILE A 30 6.57 3.91 -31.57
N ASP A 31 6.23 3.02 -32.50
CA ASP A 31 7.18 2.22 -33.22
C ASP A 31 8.06 3.14 -34.14
N ALA A 32 7.45 4.08 -34.85
CA ALA A 32 8.18 5.07 -35.67
C ALA A 32 9.13 5.94 -34.80
N CYS A 33 8.69 6.36 -33.62
CA CYS A 33 9.51 7.09 -32.68
C CYS A 33 10.73 6.26 -32.24
N ALA A 34 10.52 5.02 -31.87
CA ALA A 34 11.58 4.12 -31.43
C ALA A 34 12.56 3.79 -32.57
N GLU A 35 12.07 3.53 -33.79
CA GLU A 35 12.87 3.27 -34.99
C GLU A 35 13.75 4.46 -35.37
N SER A 36 13.30 5.69 -35.08
CA SER A 36 14.11 6.90 -35.29
C SER A 36 15.23 7.10 -34.25
N GLY A 37 15.34 6.18 -33.27
CA GLY A 37 16.26 6.28 -32.14
C GLY A 37 15.70 6.97 -30.91
N GLY A 38 14.40 7.28 -30.88
CA GLY A 38 13.70 7.87 -29.77
C GLY A 38 13.17 9.27 -30.02
N GLY A 39 12.34 9.77 -29.12
CA GLY A 39 11.68 11.07 -29.24
C GLY A 39 10.42 11.16 -28.42
N THR A 40 9.50 12.02 -28.83
CA THR A 40 8.22 12.25 -28.14
C THR A 40 7.06 11.78 -29.02
N VAL A 41 6.29 10.83 -28.51
CA VAL A 41 4.95 10.49 -28.99
C VAL A 41 3.98 11.45 -28.33
N PHE A 42 3.36 12.29 -29.12
CA PHE A 42 2.47 13.34 -28.64
C PHE A 42 1.01 12.94 -28.81
N VAL A 43 0.26 13.00 -27.73
CA VAL A 43 -1.20 12.80 -27.72
C VAL A 43 -1.86 14.15 -27.57
N PRO A 44 -2.46 14.70 -28.64
CA PRO A 44 -3.12 16.01 -28.57
C PRO A 44 -4.40 15.98 -27.75
N PRO A 45 -4.96 17.16 -27.38
CA PRO A 45 -6.22 17.23 -26.68
C PRO A 45 -7.33 16.46 -27.40
N GLY A 46 -8.16 15.74 -26.65
CA GLY A 46 -9.27 14.93 -27.18
C GLY A 46 -9.40 13.61 -26.44
N GLU A 47 -10.48 12.87 -26.71
CA GLU A 47 -10.75 11.56 -26.13
C GLU A 47 -10.37 10.45 -27.12
N TYR A 48 -9.53 9.53 -26.68
CA TYR A 48 -9.02 8.43 -27.49
C TYR A 48 -9.28 7.09 -26.80
N VAL A 49 -9.94 6.17 -27.45
CA VAL A 49 -10.10 4.80 -26.98
C VAL A 49 -8.99 3.93 -27.55
N ILE A 50 -8.27 3.24 -26.67
CA ILE A 50 -7.19 2.32 -27.05
C ILE A 50 -7.32 0.98 -26.33
N GLY A 51 -6.89 -0.08 -26.96
CA GLY A 51 -6.54 -1.33 -26.29
C GLY A 51 -5.13 -1.28 -25.74
N ARG A 52 -4.42 -2.43 -25.70
CA ARG A 52 -3.03 -2.45 -25.26
C ARG A 52 -2.10 -1.78 -26.26
N VAL A 53 -1.29 -0.84 -25.77
CA VAL A 53 -0.18 -0.22 -26.51
C VAL A 53 1.15 -0.62 -25.87
N LEU A 54 2.13 -1.01 -26.69
CA LEU A 54 3.46 -1.41 -26.23
C LEU A 54 4.43 -0.23 -26.33
N LEU A 55 4.85 0.31 -25.19
CA LEU A 55 5.88 1.34 -25.12
C LEU A 55 7.26 0.76 -25.44
N ARG A 56 8.07 1.52 -26.16
CA ARG A 56 9.41 1.14 -26.60
C ARG A 56 10.49 1.93 -25.86
N SER A 57 11.72 1.46 -25.93
CA SER A 57 12.87 2.19 -25.38
C SER A 57 13.06 3.57 -26.02
N ASN A 58 13.53 4.52 -25.23
CA ASN A 58 13.81 5.91 -25.61
C ASN A 58 12.58 6.71 -26.07
N VAL A 59 11.39 6.32 -25.64
CA VAL A 59 10.12 6.98 -25.97
C VAL A 59 9.62 7.80 -24.78
N THR A 60 9.32 9.07 -25.05
CA THR A 60 8.50 9.92 -24.18
C THR A 60 7.06 9.88 -24.69
N PHE A 61 6.15 9.29 -23.93
CA PHE A 61 4.72 9.31 -24.20
C PHE A 61 4.10 10.52 -23.48
N HIS A 62 3.80 11.56 -24.25
CA HIS A 62 3.35 12.85 -23.74
C HIS A 62 1.86 13.07 -24.00
N LEU A 63 1.09 13.19 -22.92
CA LEU A 63 -0.32 13.55 -22.97
C LEU A 63 -0.47 15.07 -22.79
N ALA A 64 -0.94 15.75 -23.81
CA ALA A 64 -1.22 17.19 -23.71
C ALA A 64 -2.34 17.48 -22.68
N ALA A 65 -2.40 18.68 -22.15
CA ALA A 65 -3.54 19.13 -21.36
C ALA A 65 -4.83 18.95 -22.18
N GLY A 66 -5.83 18.29 -21.61
CA GLY A 66 -7.06 17.93 -22.30
C GLY A 66 -7.01 16.65 -23.14
N ALA A 67 -5.87 15.96 -23.20
CA ALA A 67 -5.82 14.59 -23.73
C ALA A 67 -6.41 13.61 -22.72
N LEU A 68 -7.34 12.77 -23.16
CA LEU A 68 -7.98 11.74 -22.39
C LEU A 68 -7.84 10.39 -23.12
N VAL A 69 -7.15 9.46 -22.50
CA VAL A 69 -6.98 8.10 -23.01
C VAL A 69 -7.86 7.16 -22.19
N LYS A 70 -8.69 6.37 -22.87
CA LYS A 70 -9.59 5.39 -22.25
C LYS A 70 -9.32 3.98 -22.78
N PRO A 71 -9.56 2.93 -21.97
CA PRO A 71 -9.46 1.55 -22.41
C PRO A 71 -10.58 1.17 -23.36
N SER A 72 -10.27 0.34 -24.36
CA SER A 72 -11.30 -0.44 -25.05
C SER A 72 -11.95 -1.40 -24.07
N ARG A 73 -13.26 -1.57 -24.18
CA ARG A 73 -14.01 -2.56 -23.39
C ARG A 73 -13.97 -3.97 -23.98
N GLU A 74 -13.36 -4.11 -25.15
CA GLU A 74 -13.27 -5.35 -25.89
C GLU A 74 -11.99 -6.12 -25.56
N LYS A 75 -12.11 -7.29 -24.95
CA LYS A 75 -10.98 -8.14 -24.55
C LYS A 75 -10.03 -8.47 -25.71
N ARG A 76 -10.55 -8.56 -26.93
CA ARG A 76 -9.74 -8.82 -28.15
C ARG A 76 -8.70 -7.74 -28.44
N ASP A 77 -8.88 -6.52 -27.93
CA ASP A 77 -7.93 -5.41 -28.11
C ASP A 77 -6.75 -5.49 -27.12
N TYR A 78 -6.75 -6.50 -26.26
CA TYR A 78 -5.70 -6.77 -25.27
C TYR A 78 -5.17 -8.20 -25.44
N PRO A 79 -4.28 -8.43 -26.37
CA PRO A 79 -3.61 -9.73 -26.46
C PRO A 79 -2.98 -10.09 -25.12
N PRO A 80 -3.11 -11.32 -24.63
CA PRO A 80 -2.53 -11.71 -23.34
C PRO A 80 -1.05 -11.39 -23.26
N ILE A 81 -0.60 -10.88 -22.09
CA ILE A 81 0.81 -10.71 -21.81
C ILE A 81 1.37 -12.08 -21.44
N PRO A 82 2.36 -12.63 -22.17
CA PRO A 82 2.90 -13.94 -21.91
C PRO A 82 3.63 -13.99 -20.56
N ASN A 83 3.61 -15.14 -19.91
CA ASN A 83 4.46 -15.40 -18.75
C ASN A 83 5.91 -15.38 -19.18
N LEU A 84 6.76 -14.68 -18.44
CA LEU A 84 8.19 -14.71 -18.67
C LEU A 84 8.79 -15.94 -18.00
N PRO A 85 9.62 -16.73 -18.70
CA PRO A 85 10.11 -18.04 -18.20
C PRO A 85 10.86 -17.97 -16.87
N ASP A 86 11.54 -16.84 -16.64
CA ASP A 86 12.40 -16.65 -15.45
C ASP A 86 11.72 -15.83 -14.35
N SER A 87 10.43 -15.53 -14.49
CA SER A 87 9.70 -14.88 -13.40
C SER A 87 9.19 -15.94 -12.42
N ASN A 88 9.38 -15.72 -11.13
CA ASN A 88 8.72 -16.51 -10.10
C ASN A 88 7.20 -16.32 -10.13
N TYR A 89 6.76 -15.39 -10.93
CA TYR A 89 5.39 -15.00 -11.14
C TYR A 89 4.73 -15.96 -12.12
N ARG A 90 3.99 -16.92 -11.60
CA ARG A 90 3.22 -17.86 -12.41
C ARG A 90 1.78 -17.36 -12.50
N ALA A 91 1.41 -16.75 -13.62
CA ALA A 91 0.04 -16.33 -13.85
C ALA A 91 -0.99 -17.47 -13.71
N GLU A 92 -0.55 -18.72 -13.91
CA GLU A 92 -1.38 -19.91 -13.74
C GLU A 92 -1.84 -20.15 -12.29
N LEU A 93 -1.07 -19.65 -11.31
CA LEU A 93 -1.37 -19.80 -9.89
C LEU A 93 -2.20 -18.65 -9.32
N LEU A 94 -2.37 -17.64 -10.12
CA LEU A 94 -3.05 -16.42 -9.74
C LEU A 94 -4.43 -16.36 -10.45
N ASP A 95 -5.16 -17.47 -10.50
CA ASP A 95 -6.48 -17.58 -11.10
C ASP A 95 -7.56 -16.77 -10.36
N ASN A 96 -7.11 -15.99 -9.38
CA ASN A 96 -7.93 -15.02 -8.69
C ASN A 96 -7.86 -13.67 -9.40
N ALA A 97 -8.86 -12.85 -9.20
CA ALA A 97 -9.13 -11.54 -9.79
C ALA A 97 -7.95 -10.53 -9.83
N LEU A 98 -6.81 -10.88 -9.23
CA LEU A 98 -5.59 -10.07 -9.12
C LEU A 98 -4.69 -10.12 -10.36
N ASN A 99 -4.97 -11.01 -11.32
CA ASN A 99 -4.01 -11.32 -12.37
C ASN A 99 -4.42 -10.92 -13.74
N SER A 100 -4.77 -9.68 -13.81
CA SER A 100 -4.96 -9.12 -15.10
C SER A 100 -3.62 -9.05 -15.85
N ARG A 101 -3.36 -10.04 -16.67
CA ARG A 101 -2.28 -9.99 -17.67
C ARG A 101 -2.68 -9.09 -18.85
N TYR A 102 -3.46 -8.07 -18.57
CA TYR A 102 -3.93 -7.07 -19.51
C TYR A 102 -3.50 -5.69 -19.04
N ALA A 103 -3.07 -4.84 -19.95
CA ALA A 103 -2.64 -3.50 -19.62
C ALA A 103 -3.01 -2.51 -20.73
N ILE A 104 -3.27 -1.26 -20.35
CA ILE A 104 -3.50 -0.17 -21.31
C ILE A 104 -2.16 0.26 -21.91
N LEU A 105 -1.22 0.71 -21.07
CA LEU A 105 0.16 0.98 -21.46
C LEU A 105 1.07 -0.11 -20.89
N TYR A 106 1.72 -0.83 -21.76
CA TYR A 106 2.62 -1.92 -21.43
C TYR A 106 4.04 -1.66 -21.89
N ALA A 107 5.04 -2.00 -21.09
CA ALA A 107 6.44 -1.98 -21.48
C ALA A 107 7.15 -3.24 -20.99
N LEU A 108 7.96 -3.86 -21.85
CA LEU A 108 8.75 -5.04 -21.53
C LEU A 108 10.20 -4.81 -21.93
N ASN A 109 11.16 -5.03 -21.02
CA ASN A 109 12.59 -4.87 -21.23
C ASN A 109 12.99 -3.48 -21.83
N ALA A 110 12.14 -2.48 -21.63
CA ALA A 110 12.36 -1.15 -22.19
C ALA A 110 13.28 -0.30 -21.30
N VAL A 111 14.04 0.58 -21.94
CA VAL A 111 14.96 1.49 -21.24
C VAL A 111 14.64 2.92 -21.65
N ASN A 112 14.73 3.86 -20.70
CA ASN A 112 14.47 5.28 -20.90
C ASN A 112 13.04 5.54 -21.42
N VAL A 113 12.03 5.15 -20.68
CA VAL A 113 10.62 5.42 -21.00
C VAL A 113 10.08 6.48 -20.07
N THR A 114 9.44 7.47 -20.65
CA THR A 114 8.74 8.52 -19.88
C THR A 114 7.27 8.55 -20.25
N VAL A 115 6.39 8.59 -19.25
CA VAL A 115 4.97 8.92 -19.39
C VAL A 115 4.76 10.26 -18.69
N CYS A 116 4.34 11.28 -19.42
CA CYS A 116 4.24 12.62 -18.84
C CYS A 116 3.21 13.51 -19.54
N GLY A 117 3.06 14.72 -19.01
CA GLY A 117 2.17 15.76 -19.55
C GLY A 117 1.05 16.06 -18.58
N ARG A 118 0.04 16.83 -19.01
CA ARG A 118 -1.09 17.23 -18.17
C ARG A 118 -2.40 16.61 -18.64
N GLY A 119 -2.33 15.48 -19.31
CA GLY A 119 -3.47 14.70 -19.72
C GLY A 119 -3.81 13.61 -18.71
N CYS A 120 -4.84 12.86 -19.04
CA CYS A 120 -5.44 11.85 -18.18
C CYS A 120 -5.47 10.49 -18.87
N ILE A 121 -5.18 9.44 -18.10
CA ILE A 121 -5.48 8.06 -18.48
C ILE A 121 -6.58 7.58 -17.55
N ASP A 122 -7.76 7.33 -18.10
CA ASP A 122 -8.97 6.94 -17.39
C ASP A 122 -9.22 5.45 -17.60
N GLY A 123 -9.17 4.65 -16.55
CA GLY A 123 -9.32 3.20 -16.61
C GLY A 123 -10.76 2.70 -16.80
N ASP A 124 -11.76 3.60 -16.86
CA ASP A 124 -13.19 3.29 -17.10
C ASP A 124 -13.73 2.14 -16.22
N ASP A 125 -13.36 2.15 -14.96
CA ASP A 125 -13.53 1.10 -13.95
C ASP A 125 -14.88 0.37 -14.00
N ARG A 126 -15.97 1.13 -14.07
CA ARG A 126 -17.36 0.59 -14.07
C ARG A 126 -17.68 -0.25 -15.29
N ALA A 127 -16.91 -0.14 -16.36
CA ALA A 127 -17.05 -1.01 -17.53
C ALA A 127 -16.57 -2.45 -17.26
N PHE A 128 -15.77 -2.66 -16.20
CA PHE A 128 -15.14 -3.94 -15.87
C PHE A 128 -15.65 -4.56 -14.57
N TRP A 129 -16.46 -3.83 -13.80
CA TRP A 129 -16.99 -4.29 -12.52
C TRP A 129 -18.49 -4.48 -12.55
N THR A 130 -18.96 -5.32 -11.61
CA THR A 130 -20.37 -5.47 -11.28
C THR A 130 -20.58 -5.23 -9.79
N GLU A 131 -21.78 -4.78 -9.40
CA GLU A 131 -22.15 -4.72 -8.00
C GLU A 131 -22.22 -6.13 -7.42
N LYS A 132 -21.72 -6.29 -6.19
CA LYS A 132 -21.97 -7.51 -5.43
C LYS A 132 -23.44 -7.55 -5.06
N ASN A 133 -24.16 -8.47 -5.64
CA ASN A 133 -25.52 -8.76 -5.25
C ASN A 133 -25.53 -9.66 -3.99
N THR A 134 -24.87 -9.23 -2.93
CA THR A 134 -24.92 -9.90 -1.64
C THR A 134 -25.94 -9.17 -0.80
N GLY A 135 -27.12 -9.72 -0.67
CA GLY A 135 -28.24 -9.15 0.10
C GLY A 135 -28.01 -8.96 1.61
N THR A 136 -26.80 -9.07 2.06
CA THR A 136 -26.33 -8.67 3.38
C THR A 136 -25.00 -8.00 3.18
N TYR A 137 -24.99 -6.70 3.31
CA TYR A 137 -23.79 -5.96 3.65
C TYR A 137 -23.39 -6.48 5.03
N ASP A 138 -22.44 -7.40 5.05
CA ASP A 138 -21.84 -7.82 6.30
C ASP A 138 -21.07 -6.61 6.82
N GLU A 139 -21.61 -5.93 7.81
CA GLU A 139 -20.95 -4.79 8.48
C GLU A 139 -19.57 -5.15 9.02
N TRP A 140 -19.23 -6.44 9.02
CA TRP A 140 -17.99 -7.01 9.46
C TRP A 140 -16.92 -7.12 8.33
N ASN A 141 -17.30 -7.18 7.07
CA ASN A 141 -16.41 -7.15 5.89
C ASN A 141 -16.27 -5.73 5.36
N MET A 142 -15.51 -4.94 6.02
CA MET A 142 -15.62 -3.51 6.06
C MET A 142 -14.66 -2.74 5.18
N ILE A 143 -14.08 -3.40 4.23
CA ILE A 143 -13.29 -2.74 3.23
C ILE A 143 -14.23 -2.36 2.11
N ALA A 144 -14.33 -1.08 1.80
CA ALA A 144 -15.20 -0.58 0.74
C ALA A 144 -14.91 -1.25 -0.63
N GLN A 145 -13.67 -1.70 -0.85
CA GLN A 145 -13.25 -2.45 -2.03
C GLN A 145 -14.08 -3.71 -2.33
N TRP A 146 -14.77 -4.27 -1.33
CA TRP A 146 -15.60 -5.45 -1.54
C TRP A 146 -17.02 -5.13 -2.00
N PHE A 147 -17.37 -3.87 -2.19
CA PHE A 147 -18.68 -3.49 -2.73
C PHE A 147 -18.83 -3.84 -4.21
N TYR A 148 -17.74 -3.74 -4.97
CA TYR A 148 -17.73 -4.17 -6.37
C TYR A 148 -17.01 -5.49 -6.54
N TYR A 149 -17.44 -6.24 -7.53
CA TYR A 149 -16.88 -7.53 -7.90
C TYR A 149 -16.47 -7.51 -9.35
N ALA A 150 -15.31 -8.04 -9.64
CA ALA A 150 -14.85 -8.26 -11.01
C ALA A 150 -15.01 -9.74 -11.35
N PRO A 151 -16.12 -10.12 -12.00
CA PRO A 151 -16.44 -11.54 -12.26
C PRO A 151 -15.49 -12.18 -13.27
N ASN A 152 -14.81 -11.36 -14.05
CA ASN A 152 -13.87 -11.80 -15.08
C ASN A 152 -12.49 -11.26 -14.75
N ALA A 153 -11.46 -12.08 -14.93
CA ALA A 153 -10.06 -11.65 -14.79
C ALA A 153 -9.62 -10.60 -15.86
N PHE A 154 -10.54 -10.10 -16.67
CA PHE A 154 -10.28 -9.05 -17.64
C PHE A 154 -10.51 -7.68 -17.03
N ARG A 155 -9.46 -7.16 -16.42
CA ARG A 155 -9.37 -5.80 -15.86
C ARG A 155 -8.00 -5.21 -16.24
N PRO A 156 -7.91 -4.37 -17.27
CA PRO A 156 -6.61 -3.83 -17.68
C PRO A 156 -5.96 -2.98 -16.58
N VAL A 157 -4.72 -3.29 -16.23
CA VAL A 157 -3.84 -2.42 -15.45
C VAL A 157 -3.56 -1.16 -16.26
N THR A 158 -3.58 0.01 -15.64
CA THR A 158 -3.37 1.26 -16.39
C THR A 158 -1.95 1.34 -16.93
N LEU A 159 -0.93 1.20 -16.08
CA LEU A 159 0.49 1.18 -16.43
C LEU A 159 1.12 -0.14 -15.99
N MET A 160 1.66 -0.92 -16.91
CA MET A 160 2.35 -2.17 -16.58
C MET A 160 3.74 -2.20 -17.20
N PHE A 161 4.78 -2.27 -16.36
CA PHE A 161 6.17 -2.27 -16.79
C PHE A 161 6.89 -3.48 -16.23
N GLU A 162 7.47 -4.30 -17.10
CA GLU A 162 8.23 -5.49 -16.70
C GLU A 162 9.69 -5.39 -17.15
N ARG A 163 10.62 -5.61 -16.22
CA ARG A 163 12.09 -5.61 -16.47
C ARG A 163 12.59 -4.35 -17.17
N CYS A 164 11.97 -3.22 -16.88
CA CYS A 164 12.31 -1.95 -17.48
C CYS A 164 13.34 -1.18 -16.64
N LYS A 165 14.05 -0.24 -17.29
CA LYS A 165 15.06 0.57 -16.62
C LYS A 165 14.96 2.04 -17.01
N ASN A 166 15.21 2.94 -16.06
CA ASN A 166 15.10 4.39 -16.22
C ASN A 166 13.68 4.79 -16.68
N ILE A 167 12.71 4.60 -15.80
CA ILE A 167 11.31 4.91 -16.04
C ILE A 167 10.96 6.19 -15.30
N VAL A 168 10.27 7.10 -15.97
CA VAL A 168 9.74 8.32 -15.37
C VAL A 168 8.25 8.42 -15.65
N VAL A 169 7.45 8.61 -14.61
CA VAL A 169 6.02 8.94 -14.72
C VAL A 169 5.81 10.26 -13.99
N ARG A 170 5.34 11.28 -14.69
CA ARG A 170 5.19 12.60 -14.05
C ARG A 170 4.10 13.48 -14.65
N ASP A 171 3.52 14.31 -13.80
CA ASP A 171 2.54 15.36 -14.15
C ASP A 171 1.25 14.84 -14.80
N VAL A 172 0.95 13.54 -14.71
CA VAL A 172 -0.23 12.92 -15.32
C VAL A 172 -1.27 12.55 -14.29
N GLU A 173 -2.52 12.41 -14.73
CA GLU A 173 -3.62 11.88 -13.96
C GLU A 173 -3.91 10.44 -14.39
N LEU A 174 -3.98 9.53 -13.42
CA LEU A 174 -4.42 8.14 -13.58
C LEU A 174 -5.70 7.97 -12.78
N VAL A 175 -6.83 7.82 -13.45
CA VAL A 175 -8.13 7.84 -12.75
C VAL A 175 -8.95 6.60 -13.08
N ARG A 176 -9.82 6.22 -12.15
CA ARG A 176 -10.80 5.16 -12.32
C ARG A 176 -10.21 3.86 -12.86
N ALA A 177 -9.07 3.45 -12.32
CA ALA A 177 -8.42 2.20 -12.72
C ALA A 177 -9.36 1.00 -12.45
N SER A 178 -9.46 0.10 -13.40
CA SER A 178 -10.26 -1.12 -13.24
C SER A 178 -9.55 -2.20 -12.40
N CYS A 179 -8.23 -2.05 -12.24
CA CYS A 179 -7.32 -2.84 -11.42
C CYS A 179 -6.24 -1.88 -10.90
N TYR A 180 -5.00 -2.29 -10.78
CA TYR A 180 -3.89 -1.41 -10.37
C TYR A 180 -3.72 -0.21 -11.32
N SER A 181 -3.49 0.97 -10.76
CA SER A 181 -3.10 2.15 -11.55
C SER A 181 -1.70 1.99 -12.13
N GLY A 182 -0.81 1.33 -11.42
CA GLY A 182 0.51 0.97 -11.90
C GLY A 182 1.03 -0.33 -11.31
N TRP A 183 1.52 -1.24 -12.17
CA TRP A 183 2.25 -2.42 -11.72
C TRP A 183 3.62 -2.47 -12.39
N PHE A 184 4.65 -2.49 -11.56
CA PHE A 184 6.05 -2.46 -11.96
C PHE A 184 6.73 -3.71 -11.42
N ALA A 185 7.25 -4.56 -12.32
CA ALA A 185 7.82 -5.85 -11.96
C ALA A 185 9.26 -5.98 -12.47
N GLY A 186 10.21 -6.23 -11.54
CA GLY A 186 11.63 -6.39 -11.86
C GLY A 186 12.28 -5.15 -12.48
N CYS A 187 11.73 -3.96 -12.25
CA CYS A 187 12.19 -2.71 -12.82
C CYS A 187 13.29 -2.05 -11.97
N THR A 188 14.11 -1.22 -12.60
CA THR A 188 15.21 -0.52 -11.93
C THR A 188 15.27 0.95 -12.33
N ARG A 189 15.45 1.85 -11.36
CA ARG A 189 15.43 3.31 -11.50
C ARG A 189 14.10 3.81 -12.03
N LEU A 190 13.14 3.89 -11.11
CA LEU A 190 11.82 4.43 -11.39
C LEU A 190 11.65 5.75 -10.62
N GLN A 191 11.07 6.72 -11.29
CA GLN A 191 10.76 8.03 -10.73
C GLN A 191 9.29 8.37 -10.99
N PHE A 192 8.59 8.76 -9.94
CA PHE A 192 7.21 9.22 -9.98
C PHE A 192 7.15 10.61 -9.36
N GLU A 193 6.71 11.59 -10.11
CA GLU A 193 6.71 12.99 -9.69
C GLU A 193 5.36 13.64 -10.01
N ASN A 194 4.71 14.23 -9.00
CA ASN A 194 3.48 15.00 -9.21
C ASN A 194 2.40 14.22 -10.00
N VAL A 195 2.25 12.93 -9.69
CA VAL A 195 1.22 12.07 -10.31
C VAL A 195 -0.01 12.08 -9.41
N THR A 196 -1.18 12.27 -10.02
CA THR A 196 -2.46 12.08 -9.34
C THR A 196 -3.03 10.72 -9.69
N VAL A 197 -3.25 9.90 -8.67
CA VAL A 197 -4.01 8.65 -8.77
C VAL A 197 -5.36 8.86 -8.08
N LYS A 198 -6.46 8.65 -8.80
CA LYS A 198 -7.80 8.85 -8.27
C LYS A 198 -8.73 7.71 -8.65
N ASN A 199 -8.82 6.73 -7.79
CA ASN A 199 -9.68 5.56 -7.93
C ASN A 199 -10.87 5.62 -6.98
N ASP A 200 -11.85 4.75 -7.21
CA ASP A 200 -12.99 4.59 -6.31
C ASP A 200 -12.56 3.80 -5.06
N HIS A 201 -12.91 4.30 -3.88
CA HIS A 201 -12.66 3.64 -2.60
C HIS A 201 -13.34 2.26 -2.49
N ALA A 202 -14.40 2.03 -3.23
CA ALA A 202 -15.11 0.75 -3.28
C ALA A 202 -14.61 -0.20 -4.38
N GLY A 203 -13.59 0.22 -5.13
CA GLY A 203 -13.03 -0.51 -6.26
C GLY A 203 -12.18 -1.70 -5.83
N PRO A 204 -12.38 -2.89 -6.42
CA PRO A 204 -11.60 -4.06 -6.08
C PRO A 204 -10.19 -3.99 -6.66
N ASN A 205 -9.17 -4.09 -5.81
CA ASN A 205 -7.75 -4.06 -6.18
C ASN A 205 -7.36 -2.83 -7.01
N THR A 206 -7.87 -1.68 -6.61
CA THR A 206 -7.54 -0.41 -7.25
C THR A 206 -6.39 0.25 -6.53
N ASP A 207 -5.27 -0.49 -6.47
CA ASP A 207 -4.00 -0.02 -5.93
C ASP A 207 -3.51 1.24 -6.68
N GLY A 208 -2.74 2.04 -5.99
CA GLY A 208 -1.96 3.09 -6.63
C GLY A 208 -0.81 2.49 -7.43
N PHE A 209 0.33 2.33 -6.78
CA PHE A 209 1.51 1.75 -7.42
C PHE A 209 1.94 0.48 -6.69
N HIS A 210 2.00 -0.61 -7.43
CA HIS A 210 2.44 -1.91 -6.97
C HIS A 210 3.83 -2.25 -7.55
N PHE A 211 4.81 -2.48 -6.69
CA PHE A 211 6.20 -2.74 -7.05
C PHE A 211 6.62 -4.15 -6.65
N SER A 212 6.77 -5.03 -7.62
CA SER A 212 7.26 -6.40 -7.41
C SER A 212 8.73 -6.50 -7.78
N SER A 213 9.62 -6.68 -6.79
CA SER A 213 11.08 -6.79 -6.98
C SER A 213 11.73 -5.61 -7.72
N CYS A 214 11.23 -4.40 -7.52
CA CYS A 214 11.82 -3.19 -8.10
C CYS A 214 12.97 -2.65 -7.25
N ARG A 215 13.86 -1.89 -7.88
CA ARG A 215 15.04 -1.31 -7.24
C ARG A 215 15.24 0.15 -7.62
N ASN A 216 15.66 0.96 -6.63
CA ASN A 216 15.91 2.39 -6.79
C ASN A 216 14.67 3.14 -7.29
N VAL A 217 13.66 3.20 -6.44
CA VAL A 217 12.36 3.82 -6.71
C VAL A 217 12.25 5.13 -5.92
N THR A 218 11.87 6.19 -6.60
CA THR A 218 11.60 7.50 -5.98
C THR A 218 10.18 7.95 -6.32
N ILE A 219 9.41 8.34 -5.31
CA ILE A 219 8.03 8.83 -5.42
C ILE A 219 7.94 10.16 -4.69
N THR A 220 7.64 11.23 -5.40
CA THR A 220 7.64 12.57 -4.82
C THR A 220 6.42 13.38 -5.23
N GLY A 221 5.77 14.02 -4.27
CA GLY A 221 4.68 14.97 -4.52
C GLY A 221 3.45 14.35 -5.20
N CYS A 222 3.24 13.04 -5.05
CA CYS A 222 2.10 12.34 -5.62
C CYS A 222 0.88 12.38 -4.70
N ASP A 223 -0.32 12.36 -5.29
CA ASP A 223 -1.60 12.31 -4.60
C ASP A 223 -2.32 11.01 -4.94
N PHE A 224 -2.63 10.21 -3.91
CA PHE A 224 -3.27 8.91 -4.07
C PHE A 224 -4.64 8.89 -3.42
N THR A 225 -5.66 8.55 -4.20
CA THR A 225 -6.96 8.08 -3.72
C THR A 225 -7.19 6.68 -4.27
N CYS A 226 -7.30 5.67 -3.40
CA CYS A 226 -7.31 4.27 -3.80
C CYS A 226 -8.42 3.47 -3.09
N GLY A 227 -8.89 2.43 -3.73
CA GLY A 227 -9.79 1.45 -3.10
C GLY A 227 -9.01 0.30 -2.44
N ASP A 228 -7.72 0.20 -2.73
CA ASP A 228 -6.80 -0.77 -2.13
C ASP A 228 -5.48 -0.06 -1.76
N ASP A 229 -4.35 -0.73 -1.74
CA ASP A 229 -3.06 -0.21 -1.28
C ASP A 229 -2.58 0.99 -2.14
N CYS A 230 -2.19 2.10 -1.52
CA CYS A 230 -1.64 3.22 -2.29
C CYS A 230 -0.25 2.89 -2.84
N ILE A 231 0.61 2.31 -2.01
CA ILE A 231 1.95 1.83 -2.39
C ILE A 231 2.12 0.41 -1.86
N ALA A 232 2.22 -0.56 -2.76
CA ALA A 232 2.54 -1.95 -2.43
C ALA A 232 3.97 -2.29 -2.86
N ILE A 233 4.73 -2.98 -1.98
CA ILE A 233 6.11 -3.38 -2.22
C ILE A 233 6.29 -4.84 -1.83
N ASP A 234 6.71 -5.67 -2.78
CA ASP A 234 6.97 -7.10 -2.56
C ASP A 234 8.19 -7.60 -3.36
N PRO A 235 8.78 -8.73 -2.98
CA PRO A 235 9.90 -9.34 -3.68
C PRO A 235 9.48 -10.46 -4.66
N ASN A 236 8.20 -10.59 -5.00
CA ASN A 236 7.65 -11.80 -5.62
C ASN A 236 8.07 -12.03 -7.07
N TYR A 237 8.61 -11.01 -7.76
CA TYR A 237 9.01 -11.12 -9.16
C TYR A 237 10.49 -11.57 -9.37
N GLY A 238 11.38 -11.20 -8.45
CA GLY A 238 12.82 -11.49 -8.61
C GLY A 238 13.57 -11.63 -7.28
N GLY A 239 12.86 -11.78 -6.18
CA GLY A 239 13.41 -12.07 -4.86
C GLY A 239 13.89 -10.88 -4.03
N ILE A 240 14.12 -9.70 -4.62
CA ILE A 240 14.59 -8.51 -3.88
C ILE A 240 13.89 -7.25 -4.36
N ALA A 241 13.31 -6.51 -3.41
CA ALA A 241 12.81 -5.15 -3.57
C ALA A 241 13.62 -4.20 -2.68
N GLU A 242 14.28 -3.19 -3.24
CA GLU A 242 15.21 -2.37 -2.47
C GLU A 242 15.34 -0.91 -2.90
N ASN A 243 15.71 -0.06 -1.94
CA ASN A 243 16.03 1.35 -2.15
C ASN A 243 14.83 2.16 -2.64
N TYR A 244 13.85 2.33 -1.77
CA TYR A 244 12.67 3.16 -2.03
C TYR A 244 12.75 4.47 -1.23
N THR A 245 12.43 5.56 -1.89
CA THR A 245 12.28 6.88 -1.25
C THR A 245 10.91 7.45 -1.62
N VAL A 246 10.10 7.79 -0.61
CA VAL A 246 8.78 8.40 -0.78
C VAL A 246 8.72 9.69 0.01
N SER A 247 8.32 10.80 -0.62
CA SER A 247 8.28 12.09 0.07
C SER A 247 7.23 13.05 -0.47
N GLY A 248 6.67 13.87 0.43
CA GLY A 248 5.73 14.93 0.05
C GLY A 248 4.43 14.43 -0.59
N CYS A 249 4.04 13.19 -0.29
CA CYS A 249 2.85 12.55 -0.87
C CYS A 249 1.63 12.67 0.05
N ARG A 250 0.44 12.58 -0.56
CA ARG A 250 -0.84 12.48 0.15
C ARG A 250 -1.47 11.12 -0.16
N PHE A 251 -2.04 10.50 0.87
CA PHE A 251 -2.67 9.19 0.79
C PHE A 251 -4.10 9.24 1.33
N ASP A 252 -5.02 8.64 0.59
CA ASP A 252 -6.42 8.46 0.94
C ASP A 252 -6.88 7.11 0.39
N THR A 253 -7.12 6.12 1.27
CA THR A 253 -7.43 4.77 0.82
C THR A 253 -8.35 4.04 1.77
N SER A 254 -9.07 3.07 1.26
CA SER A 254 -9.87 2.13 2.07
C SER A 254 -9.03 1.03 2.74
N VAL A 255 -7.76 0.85 2.33
CA VAL A 255 -6.93 -0.25 2.83
C VAL A 255 -5.61 0.26 3.42
N ASN A 256 -4.50 0.21 2.72
CA ASN A 256 -3.21 0.62 3.30
C ASN A 256 -2.58 1.78 2.54
N ALA A 257 -1.99 2.72 3.25
CA ALA A 257 -1.13 3.71 2.60
C ALA A 257 0.16 3.03 2.09
N PHE A 258 0.76 2.17 2.92
CA PHE A 258 1.90 1.34 2.56
C PHE A 258 1.62 -0.13 2.89
N ARG A 259 1.70 -0.99 1.89
CA ARG A 259 1.70 -2.44 2.02
C ARG A 259 3.08 -2.97 1.68
N ILE A 260 3.84 -3.43 2.67
CA ILE A 260 5.18 -4.00 2.48
C ILE A 260 5.16 -5.43 2.97
N TYR A 261 5.38 -6.38 2.08
CA TYR A 261 5.22 -7.77 2.46
C TYR A 261 6.21 -8.71 1.76
N THR A 262 6.53 -9.81 2.45
CA THR A 262 7.23 -10.96 1.87
C THR A 262 6.40 -12.20 2.13
N GLY A 263 6.24 -13.05 1.11
CA GLY A 263 5.42 -14.24 1.21
C GLY A 263 4.31 -14.22 0.21
N LEU A 264 3.39 -15.10 0.40
CA LEU A 264 2.49 -15.49 -0.63
C LEU A 264 1.17 -14.76 -0.54
N ASP A 265 0.69 -14.36 -1.70
CA ASP A 265 -0.75 -14.38 -1.91
C ASP A 265 -1.27 -15.80 -1.62
N PRO A 266 -2.39 -15.96 -0.91
CA PRO A 266 -2.96 -17.29 -0.68
C PRO A 266 -3.25 -17.94 -2.03
N GLY A 267 -2.66 -19.08 -2.25
CA GLY A 267 -2.77 -19.84 -3.49
C GLY A 267 -1.45 -20.08 -4.21
N LEU A 268 -0.36 -19.41 -3.80
CA LEU A 268 0.96 -19.73 -4.32
C LEU A 268 1.61 -20.89 -3.55
N PRO A 269 2.39 -21.76 -4.21
CA PRO A 269 3.02 -22.90 -3.56
C PRO A 269 3.97 -22.45 -2.44
N HIS A 270 4.00 -23.18 -1.32
CA HIS A 270 4.91 -22.94 -0.19
C HIS A 270 6.42 -23.03 -0.53
N GLU A 271 6.76 -23.31 -1.76
CA GLU A 271 8.12 -23.50 -2.26
C GLU A 271 8.77 -22.26 -2.87
N MET A 272 8.09 -21.09 -2.81
CA MET A 272 8.68 -19.86 -3.31
C MET A 272 9.98 -19.51 -2.58
N PRO A 273 11.01 -19.05 -3.29
CA PRO A 273 12.25 -18.62 -2.67
C PRO A 273 11.98 -17.50 -1.66
N ARG A 274 12.76 -17.47 -0.60
CA ARG A 274 12.70 -16.39 0.40
C ARG A 274 12.97 -15.07 -0.28
N GLY A 275 12.06 -14.15 -0.13
CA GLY A 275 12.19 -12.82 -0.66
C GLY A 275 12.73 -11.82 0.37
N GLU A 276 13.20 -10.70 -0.13
CA GLU A 276 13.75 -9.63 0.72
C GLU A 276 13.21 -8.25 0.29
N VAL A 277 12.71 -7.48 1.27
CA VAL A 277 12.40 -6.05 1.10
C VAL A 277 13.28 -5.25 2.03
N ARG A 278 13.99 -4.24 1.50
CA ARG A 278 14.90 -3.45 2.30
C ARG A 278 15.08 -2.01 1.84
N ASN A 279 15.59 -1.18 2.76
CA ASN A 279 15.93 0.21 2.50
C ASN A 279 14.74 1.01 1.96
N VAL A 280 13.66 1.07 2.73
CA VAL A 280 12.48 1.89 2.41
C VAL A 280 12.46 3.09 3.34
N VAL A 281 12.48 4.27 2.76
CA VAL A 281 12.38 5.54 3.50
C VAL A 281 11.18 6.31 2.99
N ALA A 282 10.25 6.66 3.89
CA ALA A 282 9.15 7.55 3.57
C ALA A 282 9.08 8.69 4.58
N SER A 283 8.87 9.90 4.10
CA SER A 283 8.87 11.07 4.99
C SER A 283 8.02 12.23 4.46
N THR A 284 7.62 13.11 5.38
CA THR A 284 6.94 14.37 5.06
C THR A 284 5.65 14.13 4.26
N CYS A 285 4.83 13.19 4.71
CA CYS A 285 3.61 12.78 4.02
C CYS A 285 2.36 13.03 4.86
N ILE A 286 1.24 13.10 4.18
CA ILE A 286 -0.09 13.25 4.79
C ILE A 286 -0.91 12.00 4.47
N VAL A 287 -1.51 11.40 5.49
CA VAL A 287 -2.50 10.33 5.33
C VAL A 287 -3.84 10.87 5.77
N ALA A 288 -4.72 11.13 4.83
CA ALA A 288 -6.06 11.62 5.10
C ALA A 288 -6.96 10.51 5.64
N ASN A 289 -6.85 9.32 5.04
CA ASN A 289 -7.60 8.13 5.45
C ASN A 289 -6.84 6.86 5.05
N ALA A 290 -6.85 5.85 5.92
CA ALA A 290 -6.42 4.48 5.62
C ALA A 290 -6.95 3.52 6.69
N SER A 291 -7.18 2.25 6.36
CA SER A 291 -7.43 1.20 7.37
C SER A 291 -6.14 0.77 8.07
N GLY A 292 -5.01 0.84 7.39
CA GLY A 292 -3.67 0.68 7.93
C GLY A 292 -2.70 1.63 7.24
N VAL A 293 -1.89 2.37 7.99
CA VAL A 293 -0.94 3.27 7.32
C VAL A 293 0.30 2.49 6.90
N PHE A 294 0.94 1.81 7.85
CA PHE A 294 2.14 1.01 7.58
C PHE A 294 1.86 -0.46 7.86
N ASN A 295 1.45 -1.20 6.83
CA ASN A 295 1.25 -2.64 6.92
C ASN A 295 2.51 -3.36 6.45
N VAL A 296 3.27 -3.91 7.38
CA VAL A 296 4.53 -4.62 7.14
C VAL A 296 4.36 -6.06 7.62
N THR A 297 4.23 -6.99 6.67
CA THR A 297 3.97 -8.39 6.97
C THR A 297 5.02 -9.29 6.33
N ALA A 298 5.78 -10.01 7.14
CA ALA A 298 6.73 -11.00 6.66
C ALA A 298 6.19 -12.41 6.89
N GLU A 299 5.82 -13.11 5.83
CA GLU A 299 5.38 -14.50 5.89
C GLU A 299 6.53 -15.46 5.56
N ASN A 300 7.24 -15.21 4.47
CA ASN A 300 8.37 -16.04 4.03
C ASN A 300 9.49 -15.16 3.44
N GLY A 301 10.42 -14.75 4.28
CA GLY A 301 11.51 -13.87 3.85
C GLY A 301 11.83 -12.80 4.89
N GLU A 302 12.52 -11.77 4.47
CA GLU A 302 13.00 -10.74 5.38
C GLU A 302 12.59 -9.33 4.93
N ILE A 303 12.12 -8.50 5.89
CA ILE A 303 11.85 -7.09 5.70
C ILE A 303 12.71 -6.31 6.69
N HIS A 304 13.56 -5.40 6.21
CA HIS A 304 14.45 -4.68 7.11
C HIS A 304 14.91 -3.31 6.61
N HIS A 305 15.40 -2.48 7.56
CA HIS A 305 15.87 -1.12 7.30
C HIS A 305 14.76 -0.24 6.69
N LEU A 306 13.63 -0.13 7.40
CA LEU A 306 12.55 0.74 7.04
C LEU A 306 12.53 1.97 7.97
N MET A 307 12.32 3.13 7.40
CA MET A 307 12.19 4.37 8.15
C MET A 307 11.00 5.18 7.65
N PHE A 308 10.09 5.50 8.56
CA PHE A 308 8.94 6.36 8.30
C PHE A 308 8.99 7.55 9.28
N SER A 309 9.00 8.76 8.76
CA SER A 309 9.16 9.96 9.61
C SER A 309 8.33 11.14 9.12
N ASP A 310 7.98 12.02 10.05
CA ASP A 310 7.34 13.30 9.73
C ASP A 310 5.99 13.12 9.00
N PHE A 311 5.15 12.21 9.50
CA PHE A 311 3.82 12.01 8.96
C PHE A 311 2.76 12.77 9.77
N CYS A 312 1.77 13.32 9.05
CA CYS A 312 0.51 13.74 9.61
C CYS A 312 -0.58 12.75 9.18
N ILE A 313 -1.12 12.00 10.13
CA ILE A 313 -2.05 10.90 9.88
C ILE A 313 -3.39 11.24 10.53
N GLN A 314 -4.44 11.30 9.72
CA GLN A 314 -5.81 11.42 10.17
C GLN A 314 -6.63 10.30 9.53
N MET A 315 -7.12 9.39 10.34
CA MET A 315 -7.84 8.21 9.84
C MET A 315 -9.32 8.31 10.19
N ALA A 316 -10.15 8.22 9.18
CA ALA A 316 -11.61 8.32 9.34
C ALA A 316 -12.24 7.03 9.87
N TYR A 317 -11.69 5.85 9.57
CA TYR A 317 -12.31 4.56 9.89
C TYR A 317 -11.30 3.49 10.29
N ARG A 318 -11.57 2.78 11.39
CA ARG A 318 -11.12 1.43 11.75
C ARG A 318 -9.63 1.16 11.57
N GLY A 319 -8.81 2.17 11.73
CA GLY A 319 -7.43 2.07 11.37
C GLY A 319 -6.49 1.94 12.54
N SER A 320 -5.43 1.22 12.31
CA SER A 320 -4.22 1.30 13.10
C SER A 320 -3.13 1.99 12.32
N ALA A 321 -2.30 2.76 13.01
CA ALA A 321 -1.20 3.44 12.35
C ALA A 321 -0.22 2.42 11.75
N PHE A 322 -0.01 1.27 12.39
CA PHE A 322 0.90 0.27 11.86
C PHE A 322 0.59 -1.16 12.30
N PHE A 323 1.00 -2.10 11.44
CA PHE A 323 1.03 -3.54 11.69
C PHE A 323 2.40 -4.08 11.29
N PHE A 324 3.18 -4.57 12.24
CA PHE A 324 4.45 -5.23 12.00
C PHE A 324 4.33 -6.69 12.42
N ILE A 325 4.08 -7.56 11.46
CA ILE A 325 3.72 -8.96 11.73
C ILE A 325 4.70 -9.90 11.01
N ALA A 326 5.41 -10.72 11.79
CA ALA A 326 6.21 -11.80 11.25
C ALA A 326 5.52 -13.15 11.53
N LEU A 327 5.23 -13.88 10.47
CA LEU A 327 4.69 -15.24 10.49
C LEU A 327 5.82 -16.28 10.51
N GLU A 328 5.50 -17.56 10.30
CA GLU A 328 6.41 -18.70 10.58
C GLU A 328 7.83 -18.61 9.99
N ARG A 329 7.95 -18.12 8.76
CA ARG A 329 9.25 -18.02 8.08
C ARG A 329 9.72 -16.60 7.87
N GLY A 330 8.88 -15.65 8.29
CA GLY A 330 9.12 -14.23 8.13
C GLY A 330 10.06 -13.67 9.18
N ARG A 331 10.80 -12.63 8.80
CA ARG A 331 11.65 -11.84 9.69
C ARG A 331 11.44 -10.36 9.42
N ILE A 332 11.31 -9.59 10.48
CA ILE A 332 11.25 -8.13 10.41
C ILE A 332 12.35 -7.57 11.29
N ASN A 333 13.14 -6.65 10.75
CA ASN A 333 14.28 -6.13 11.48
C ASN A 333 14.53 -4.64 11.16
N ARG A 334 14.81 -3.85 12.20
CA ARG A 334 15.19 -2.43 12.07
C ARG A 334 14.14 -1.59 11.35
N ILE A 335 13.01 -1.38 12.00
CA ILE A 335 11.97 -0.43 11.57
C ILE A 335 11.96 0.74 12.57
N THR A 336 11.92 1.95 12.03
CA THR A 336 11.77 3.17 12.80
C THR A 336 10.56 3.95 12.35
N LEU A 337 9.66 4.27 13.28
CA LEU A 337 8.63 5.30 13.13
C LEU A 337 9.05 6.51 13.96
N SER A 338 9.08 7.71 13.38
CA SER A 338 9.50 8.89 14.14
C SER A 338 8.79 10.18 13.76
N ARG A 339 8.55 11.03 14.76
CA ARG A 339 7.97 12.38 14.61
C ARG A 339 6.66 12.38 13.82
N MET A 340 5.62 11.79 14.40
CA MET A 340 4.32 11.67 13.75
C MET A 340 3.21 12.28 14.60
N LEU A 341 2.27 12.94 13.94
CA LEU A 341 0.99 13.34 14.51
C LEU A 341 -0.07 12.35 14.01
N ILE A 342 -0.75 11.66 14.92
CA ILE A 342 -1.58 10.50 14.58
C ILE A 342 -2.96 10.63 15.23
N GLY A 343 -4.00 10.80 14.39
CA GLY A 343 -5.39 10.63 14.80
C GLY A 343 -5.91 9.29 14.29
N THR A 344 -6.36 8.39 15.16
CA THR A 344 -6.69 7.00 14.76
C THR A 344 -7.68 6.34 15.70
N ASP A 345 -8.32 5.28 15.25
CA ASP A 345 -9.19 4.43 16.07
C ASP A 345 -8.40 3.41 16.92
N GLY A 346 -7.19 3.02 16.51
CA GLY A 346 -6.33 2.07 17.20
C GLY A 346 -4.86 2.43 17.09
N VAL A 347 -4.02 2.03 18.03
CA VAL A 347 -2.62 2.46 18.09
C VAL A 347 -1.74 1.68 17.13
N GLY A 348 -1.54 0.38 17.37
CA GLY A 348 -0.68 -0.42 16.49
C GLY A 348 -0.30 -1.79 17.04
N THR A 349 0.23 -2.62 16.17
CA THR A 349 0.53 -4.02 16.47
C THR A 349 1.95 -4.38 16.04
N ILE A 350 2.71 -4.99 16.96
CA ILE A 350 4.01 -5.60 16.69
C ILE A 350 3.95 -7.05 17.15
N VAL A 351 3.88 -7.99 16.21
CA VAL A 351 3.68 -9.40 16.56
C VAL A 351 4.63 -10.32 15.82
N SER A 352 5.23 -11.21 16.57
CA SER A 352 6.09 -12.25 16.09
C SER A 352 5.50 -13.62 16.43
N ARG A 353 5.24 -14.47 15.44
CA ARG A 353 4.78 -15.83 15.68
C ARG A 353 5.90 -16.70 16.26
N GLU A 354 7.10 -16.60 15.69
CA GLU A 354 8.32 -17.15 16.27
C GLU A 354 9.02 -16.09 17.12
N LYS A 355 9.39 -16.44 18.33
CA LYS A 355 10.05 -15.54 19.28
C LYS A 355 11.27 -14.87 18.67
N GLY A 356 11.33 -13.54 18.65
CA GLY A 356 12.43 -12.77 18.09
C GLY A 356 12.48 -12.70 16.56
N ALA A 357 11.43 -13.12 15.84
CA ALA A 357 11.34 -12.89 14.41
C ALA A 357 11.08 -11.42 14.05
N VAL A 358 10.49 -10.65 14.94
CA VAL A 358 10.45 -9.19 14.87
C VAL A 358 11.45 -8.61 15.87
N ARG A 359 12.38 -7.77 15.38
CA ARG A 359 13.43 -7.20 16.22
C ARG A 359 13.84 -5.79 15.81
N GLY A 360 14.34 -5.01 16.78
CA GLY A 360 14.91 -3.71 16.52
C GLY A 360 13.87 -2.69 16.03
N ILE A 361 12.73 -2.59 16.71
CA ILE A 361 11.67 -1.64 16.39
C ILE A 361 11.83 -0.40 17.26
N VAL A 362 11.78 0.76 16.63
CA VAL A 362 11.87 2.05 17.33
C VAL A 362 10.64 2.90 17.01
N LEU A 363 9.92 3.28 18.05
CA LEU A 363 8.82 4.23 18.03
C LEU A 363 9.27 5.48 18.78
N ASP A 364 9.44 6.61 18.07
CA ASP A 364 10.13 7.79 18.59
C ASP A 364 9.39 9.08 18.26
N GLY A 365 8.91 9.80 19.27
CA GLY A 365 8.23 11.08 19.05
C GLY A 365 6.86 10.92 18.36
N LEU A 366 6.06 9.94 18.77
CA LEU A 366 4.73 9.72 18.24
C LEU A 366 3.67 10.37 19.13
N ASP A 367 2.84 11.24 18.58
CA ASP A 367 1.72 11.86 19.30
C ASP A 367 0.41 11.27 18.80
N TYR A 368 -0.18 10.38 19.59
CA TYR A 368 -1.45 9.71 19.28
C TYR A 368 -2.61 10.39 19.96
N VAL A 369 -3.63 10.71 19.16
CA VAL A 369 -4.99 10.97 19.60
C VAL A 369 -5.86 9.79 19.14
N VAL A 370 -6.20 8.90 20.05
CA VAL A 370 -7.00 7.70 19.78
C VAL A 370 -8.46 8.01 20.03
N SER A 371 -9.28 7.85 19.02
CA SER A 371 -10.73 8.08 19.07
C SER A 371 -11.44 6.82 18.59
N PRO A 372 -11.72 5.85 19.47
CA PRO A 372 -12.39 4.61 19.11
C PRO A 372 -13.81 4.92 18.63
N ARG A 373 -14.06 4.88 17.35
CA ARG A 373 -15.37 5.22 16.75
C ARG A 373 -16.11 4.00 16.22
N THR A 374 -15.43 2.87 16.13
CA THR A 374 -15.99 1.70 15.49
C THR A 374 -16.04 0.54 16.46
N LYS A 375 -17.08 -0.26 16.32
CA LYS A 375 -17.16 -1.61 16.90
C LYS A 375 -15.97 -2.39 16.38
N LEU A 376 -14.86 -2.28 17.08
CA LEU A 376 -13.72 -3.08 16.75
C LEU A 376 -13.97 -4.53 17.11
N TYR A 377 -13.45 -5.32 16.29
CA TYR A 377 -13.51 -6.72 16.21
C TYR A 377 -12.87 -7.37 17.41
N GLY A 378 -13.54 -8.42 17.86
CA GLY A 378 -12.97 -9.41 18.75
C GLY A 378 -13.14 -9.06 20.20
N ASN A 379 -13.69 -9.94 20.88
CA ASN A 379 -14.00 -10.22 22.28
C ASN A 379 -12.76 -10.18 23.17
N GLY A 380 -11.82 -9.25 23.00
CA GLY A 380 -10.56 -9.27 23.75
C GLY A 380 -9.66 -10.48 23.43
N ALA A 381 -10.01 -11.28 22.44
CA ALA A 381 -9.15 -12.37 21.99
C ALA A 381 -7.89 -11.79 21.34
N PRO A 382 -6.70 -12.35 21.61
CA PRO A 382 -5.48 -11.93 20.95
C PRO A 382 -5.64 -12.07 19.44
N PRO A 383 -5.03 -11.16 18.64
CA PRO A 383 -5.14 -11.18 17.19
C PRO A 383 -4.82 -12.57 16.64
N VAL A 384 -5.71 -13.09 15.81
CA VAL A 384 -5.44 -14.34 15.09
C VAL A 384 -4.36 -14.04 14.05
N LEU A 385 -3.20 -14.64 14.23
CA LEU A 385 -2.03 -14.45 13.37
C LEU A 385 -2.12 -15.39 12.18
N ASP A 386 -2.89 -15.04 11.20
CA ASP A 386 -2.77 -15.60 9.87
C ASP A 386 -2.41 -14.49 8.87
N SER A 387 -1.99 -14.83 7.67
CA SER A 387 -1.58 -13.88 6.64
C SER A 387 -2.69 -12.90 6.23
N TRP A 388 -3.93 -13.20 6.63
CA TRP A 388 -5.14 -12.42 6.37
C TRP A 388 -5.80 -11.90 7.64
N GLY A 389 -5.38 -12.37 8.80
CA GLY A 389 -5.97 -12.05 10.11
C GLY A 389 -5.85 -10.60 10.54
N TRP A 390 -5.04 -9.82 9.86
CA TRP A 390 -4.89 -8.40 10.11
C TRP A 390 -6.19 -7.59 9.82
N HIS A 391 -7.10 -8.13 9.04
CA HIS A 391 -8.42 -7.52 8.82
C HIS A 391 -9.33 -7.58 10.05
N ASN A 392 -9.04 -8.47 10.97
CA ASN A 392 -10.00 -8.81 12.01
C ASN A 392 -9.70 -8.20 13.38
N PHE A 393 -8.49 -7.68 13.62
CA PHE A 393 -8.09 -7.33 14.98
C PHE A 393 -7.02 -6.24 15.03
N ALA A 394 -7.41 -4.99 14.83
CA ALA A 394 -6.59 -3.92 15.33
C ALA A 394 -6.89 -3.74 16.82
N PRO A 395 -5.97 -4.07 17.73
CA PRO A 395 -6.15 -3.72 19.14
C PRO A 395 -6.21 -2.20 19.27
N TYR A 396 -7.07 -1.71 20.13
CA TYR A 396 -7.15 -0.28 20.41
C TYR A 396 -5.84 0.27 20.98
N ASN A 397 -5.12 -0.57 21.75
CA ASN A 397 -3.86 -0.25 22.39
C ASN A 397 -2.64 -0.49 21.49
N LEU A 398 -1.49 -0.14 21.99
CA LEU A 398 -0.23 -0.61 21.45
C LEU A 398 0.02 -2.04 21.96
N TYR A 399 -0.05 -3.00 21.04
CA TYR A 399 0.13 -4.42 21.35
C TYR A 399 1.44 -4.95 20.78
N VAL A 400 2.29 -5.49 21.67
CA VAL A 400 3.60 -6.05 21.31
C VAL A 400 3.71 -7.49 21.82
N ARG A 401 4.00 -8.44 20.92
CA ARG A 401 4.14 -9.85 21.30
C ARG A 401 5.30 -10.52 20.60
N GLY A 402 6.11 -11.26 21.39
CA GLY A 402 7.18 -12.12 20.88
C GLY A 402 8.37 -11.38 20.24
N ALA A 403 8.42 -10.07 20.34
CA ALA A 403 9.44 -9.22 19.73
C ALA A 403 10.73 -9.13 20.59
N GLU A 404 11.80 -8.66 19.96
CA GLU A 404 13.10 -8.43 20.59
C GLU A 404 13.65 -7.04 20.29
N GLY A 405 14.10 -6.32 21.33
CA GLY A 405 14.71 -4.99 21.18
C GLY A 405 13.68 -3.95 20.68
N VAL A 406 12.63 -3.70 21.44
CA VAL A 406 11.61 -2.68 21.14
C VAL A 406 11.87 -1.45 21.99
N VAL A 407 11.98 -0.31 21.34
CA VAL A 407 12.19 0.99 21.99
C VAL A 407 10.99 1.88 21.70
N ILE A 408 10.36 2.39 22.75
CA ILE A 408 9.26 3.36 22.68
C ILE A 408 9.69 4.56 23.50
N ARG A 409 9.89 5.70 22.84
CA ARG A 409 10.34 6.90 23.53
C ARG A 409 9.69 8.16 23.01
N ASP A 410 9.66 9.19 23.85
CA ASP A 410 9.07 10.49 23.51
C ASP A 410 7.67 10.37 22.88
N THR A 411 6.90 9.35 23.32
CA THR A 411 5.63 8.95 22.70
C THR A 411 4.49 9.25 23.64
N LYS A 412 3.40 9.80 23.07
CA LYS A 412 2.19 10.14 23.79
C LYS A 412 1.00 9.42 23.19
N ILE A 413 0.20 8.76 24.04
CA ILE A 413 -1.04 8.06 23.68
C ILE A 413 -2.17 8.64 24.53
N VAL A 414 -3.07 9.37 23.90
CA VAL A 414 -4.22 10.01 24.54
C VAL A 414 -5.51 9.49 23.92
N TRP A 415 -6.44 9.11 24.78
CA TRP A 415 -7.79 8.75 24.38
C TRP A 415 -8.67 9.99 24.39
N THR A 416 -9.45 10.18 23.34
CA THR A 416 -10.54 11.15 23.37
C THR A 416 -11.81 10.47 23.85
N GLU A 417 -12.67 11.26 24.49
CA GLU A 417 -14.06 10.87 24.70
C GLU A 417 -14.76 10.89 23.33
N GLY A 418 -14.50 9.88 22.51
CA GLY A 418 -15.24 9.64 21.29
C GLY A 418 -16.66 9.24 21.65
N ASP A 419 -17.58 9.24 20.69
CA ASP A 419 -18.94 8.72 20.86
C ASP A 419 -18.89 7.23 21.26
N LEU A 420 -18.57 6.99 22.54
CA LEU A 420 -18.55 5.69 23.20
C LEU A 420 -19.94 5.02 23.23
N ALA A 421 -20.98 5.75 22.79
CA ALA A 421 -22.35 5.25 22.73
C ALA A 421 -22.52 3.94 21.95
N ASP A 422 -21.57 3.59 21.10
CA ASP A 422 -21.53 2.30 20.39
C ASP A 422 -20.65 1.25 21.05
N LEU A 423 -19.85 1.58 22.09
CA LEU A 423 -19.03 0.62 22.83
C LEU A 423 -19.89 -0.31 23.72
N ASP A 424 -21.13 0.06 24.07
CA ASP A 424 -22.09 -0.78 24.81
C ASP A 424 -22.43 -2.10 24.10
N LYS A 425 -21.90 -2.31 22.89
CA LYS A 425 -22.13 -3.49 22.05
C LYS A 425 -20.91 -4.39 21.88
N ILE A 426 -19.83 -4.15 22.60
CA ILE A 426 -18.70 -5.09 22.65
C ILE A 426 -19.21 -6.35 23.38
N PRO A 427 -19.10 -7.56 22.79
CA PRO A 427 -19.77 -8.76 23.28
C PRO A 427 -19.48 -9.17 24.72
N ASP A 428 -18.39 -8.76 25.32
CA ASP A 428 -18.02 -9.11 26.70
C ASP A 428 -17.98 -7.91 27.68
N GLY A 429 -18.46 -6.75 27.24
CA GLY A 429 -18.85 -5.69 28.18
C GLY A 429 -17.68 -4.97 28.87
N SER A 430 -16.44 -5.21 28.50
CA SER A 430 -15.30 -4.48 29.05
C SER A 430 -14.68 -3.54 28.03
N PRO A 431 -14.95 -2.24 28.13
CA PRO A 431 -14.27 -1.23 27.30
C PRO A 431 -12.86 -0.91 27.84
N ASP A 432 -12.35 -1.68 28.78
CA ASP A 432 -11.13 -1.37 29.52
C ASP A 432 -9.92 -2.12 28.94
N TRP A 433 -8.83 -1.41 28.67
CA TRP A 433 -7.55 -2.00 28.26
C TRP A 433 -6.36 -1.10 28.64
N PRO A 434 -5.15 -1.69 28.81
CA PRO A 434 -3.95 -0.91 29.01
C PRO A 434 -3.63 -0.05 27.76
N ALA A 435 -2.95 1.05 27.92
CA ALA A 435 -2.48 1.83 26.77
C ALA A 435 -1.39 1.09 26.00
N ILE A 436 -0.53 0.37 26.71
CA ILE A 436 0.55 -0.45 26.16
C ILE A 436 0.50 -1.84 26.78
N GLU A 437 0.49 -2.86 25.93
CA GLU A 437 0.55 -4.25 26.34
C GLU A 437 1.69 -4.97 25.67
N CYS A 438 2.63 -5.50 26.45
CA CYS A 438 3.79 -6.24 25.94
C CYS A 438 3.77 -7.67 26.50
N ARG A 439 3.85 -8.68 25.60
CA ARG A 439 3.87 -10.09 25.99
C ARG A 439 5.06 -10.82 25.37
N ASP A 440 5.77 -11.62 26.17
CA ASP A 440 6.91 -12.42 25.71
C ASP A 440 8.00 -11.61 24.96
N VAL A 441 8.23 -10.37 25.36
CA VAL A 441 9.19 -9.44 24.75
C VAL A 441 10.54 -9.57 25.48
N ASN A 442 11.64 -9.43 24.72
CA ASN A 442 12.99 -9.38 25.26
C ASN A 442 13.65 -8.03 24.90
N GLY A 443 14.12 -7.30 25.91
CA GLY A 443 14.78 -6.00 25.71
C GLY A 443 13.77 -4.91 25.29
N LEU A 444 12.79 -4.61 26.16
CA LEU A 444 11.87 -3.49 26.03
C LEU A 444 12.44 -2.24 26.70
N VAL A 445 12.40 -1.11 25.99
CA VAL A 445 12.70 0.21 26.58
C VAL A 445 11.48 1.11 26.45
N LEU A 446 11.01 1.65 27.58
CA LEU A 446 10.00 2.70 27.64
C LEU A 446 10.62 3.93 28.28
N ASP A 447 10.80 5.02 27.52
CA ASP A 447 11.42 6.24 28.00
C ASP A 447 10.62 7.47 27.59
N ASN A 448 10.31 8.35 28.55
CA ASN A 448 9.51 9.55 28.35
C ASN A 448 8.17 9.26 27.61
N VAL A 449 7.42 8.25 28.11
CA VAL A 449 6.13 7.87 27.55
C VAL A 449 5.00 8.49 28.37
N ILE A 450 4.04 9.10 27.68
CA ILE A 450 2.83 9.64 28.28
C ILE A 450 1.65 8.78 27.79
N CYS A 451 1.05 8.02 28.73
CA CYS A 451 -0.06 7.15 28.38
C CYS A 451 -0.96 6.91 29.60
N SER A 452 -2.21 6.63 29.33
CA SER A 452 -3.19 6.20 30.36
C SER A 452 -3.97 5.03 29.84
N ALA A 453 -4.35 4.09 30.72
CA ALA A 453 -5.28 3.02 30.38
C ALA A 453 -6.63 3.61 29.94
N HIS A 454 -7.35 2.88 29.11
CA HIS A 454 -8.75 3.15 28.85
C HIS A 454 -9.58 2.39 29.90
N GLY A 455 -10.38 3.11 30.70
CA GLY A 455 -11.09 2.55 31.84
C GLY A 455 -10.26 2.48 33.13
N GLU A 456 -10.85 1.88 34.18
CA GLU A 456 -10.27 1.88 35.52
C GLU A 456 -9.69 0.52 35.95
N ASN A 457 -9.94 -0.55 35.18
CA ASN A 457 -9.65 -1.92 35.61
C ASN A 457 -8.32 -2.48 35.13
N HIS A 458 -7.54 -1.67 34.38
CA HIS A 458 -6.26 -2.09 33.83
C HIS A 458 -5.14 -1.12 34.22
N PRO A 459 -3.89 -1.62 34.34
CA PRO A 459 -2.72 -0.74 34.45
C PRO A 459 -2.53 0.04 33.16
N ASP A 460 -1.84 1.17 33.23
CA ASP A 460 -1.51 1.96 32.03
C ASP A 460 -0.58 1.17 31.09
N VAL A 461 0.33 0.39 31.68
CA VAL A 461 1.27 -0.49 30.98
C VAL A 461 1.20 -1.89 31.58
N LEU A 462 0.91 -2.89 30.75
CA LEU A 462 0.88 -4.30 31.13
C LEU A 462 2.05 -5.06 30.49
N LEU A 463 2.93 -5.63 31.31
CA LEU A 463 4.08 -6.42 30.89
C LEU A 463 3.87 -7.88 31.30
N VAL A 464 3.77 -8.79 30.34
CA VAL A 464 3.59 -10.23 30.60
C VAL A 464 4.79 -10.99 30.03
N ASN A 465 5.54 -11.68 30.91
CA ASN A 465 6.76 -12.42 30.52
C ASN A 465 7.79 -11.57 29.78
N VAL A 466 7.91 -10.27 30.10
CA VAL A 466 8.91 -9.38 29.50
C VAL A 466 10.25 -9.56 30.19
N LYS A 467 11.31 -9.79 29.40
CA LYS A 467 12.67 -9.95 29.90
C LYS A 467 13.43 -8.65 29.77
N SER A 468 14.11 -8.27 30.86
CA SER A 468 14.94 -7.04 30.91
C SER A 468 14.20 -5.78 30.44
N PRO A 469 13.03 -5.45 31.03
CA PRO A 469 12.37 -4.20 30.71
C PRO A 469 13.12 -3.03 31.33
N GLU A 470 13.33 -1.97 30.57
CA GLU A 470 13.82 -0.68 31.05
C GLU A 470 12.64 0.31 30.97
N VAL A 471 12.07 0.66 32.10
CA VAL A 471 10.98 1.62 32.21
C VAL A 471 11.47 2.85 32.97
N ALA A 472 11.95 3.84 32.22
CA ALA A 472 12.61 4.99 32.81
C ALA A 472 11.64 6.10 33.23
N SER A 473 10.76 6.53 32.33
CA SER A 473 9.92 7.70 32.57
C SER A 473 8.56 7.54 31.90
N CYS A 474 7.62 6.91 32.61
CA CYS A 474 6.25 6.77 32.16
C CYS A 474 5.29 7.59 33.04
N ARG A 475 4.46 8.43 32.43
CA ARG A 475 3.50 9.31 33.11
C ARG A 475 2.12 9.18 32.49
N ARG A 476 1.11 9.43 33.30
CA ARG A 476 -0.26 9.60 32.83
C ARG A 476 -0.46 10.98 32.22
N VAL A 477 -1.55 11.17 31.50
CA VAL A 477 -1.92 12.44 30.89
C VAL A 477 -2.13 13.55 31.94
N ASP A 478 -2.57 13.21 33.16
CA ASP A 478 -2.72 14.12 34.30
C ASP A 478 -1.39 14.49 35.01
N GLY A 479 -0.28 13.90 34.55
CA GLY A 479 1.06 14.13 35.11
C GLY A 479 1.48 13.18 36.23
N GLU A 480 0.57 12.32 36.73
CA GLU A 480 0.91 11.27 37.68
C GLU A 480 1.81 10.21 37.05
N ARG A 481 2.47 9.42 37.88
CA ARG A 481 3.25 8.28 37.40
C ARG A 481 2.31 7.21 36.82
N ALA A 482 2.61 6.73 35.62
CA ALA A 482 1.85 5.65 35.00
C ALA A 482 1.97 4.35 35.83
N THR A 483 0.87 3.63 35.93
CA THR A 483 0.84 2.32 36.58
C THR A 483 1.42 1.27 35.65
N VAL A 484 2.45 0.56 36.10
CA VAL A 484 3.10 -0.53 35.35
C VAL A 484 2.92 -1.82 36.12
N GLU A 485 2.28 -2.80 35.52
CA GLU A 485 2.08 -4.12 36.10
C GLU A 485 2.90 -5.17 35.34
N GLU A 486 3.72 -5.92 36.07
CA GLU A 486 4.47 -7.06 35.55
C GLU A 486 3.82 -8.37 36.00
N ARG A 487 3.54 -9.25 35.03
CA ARG A 487 3.02 -10.61 35.26
C ARG A 487 4.00 -11.64 34.73
N HIS A 488 4.28 -12.63 35.53
CA HIS A 488 5.09 -13.79 35.17
C HIS A 488 4.13 -15.00 35.08
N GLY A 489 4.07 -15.64 33.91
CA GLY A 489 3.24 -16.81 33.65
C GLY A 489 4.01 -18.11 33.70
#